data_1019e9f3ff9ebfdc261e982acf1a6cbc
#
_entry.id   1019e9f3ff9ebfdc261e982acf1a6cbc
#
_cell.length_a   1.000
_cell.length_b   1.000
_cell.length_c   1.000
_cell.angle_alpha   90.00
_cell.angle_beta   90.00
_cell.angle_gamma   90.00
#
_symmetry.space_group_name_H-M   'P 1'
#
loop_
_entity.id
_entity.type
_entity.pdbx_description
1 polymer ?
#
loop_
_entity_poly.entity_id
_entity_poly.type
_entity_poly.pdbx_seq_one_letter_code
_entity_poly.pdbx_strand_id
1 'polypeptide(L)' 'MKFRVELVWQGDERAASSIFLTADGRVILQGRAVSVEERRALALPPEADMISVDRTLIRAIKDML' A
#
# COMPACT_ATOMS: atom_id res chain seq x y z
N MET A 1 18.71 -6.71 -16.20
CA MET A 1 17.28 -6.50 -16.56
C MET A 1 16.74 -5.31 -15.78
N LYS A 2 16.19 -4.33 -16.49
CA LYS A 2 15.62 -3.17 -15.81
C LYS A 2 14.21 -3.47 -15.33
N PHE A 3 14.01 -3.35 -14.04
CA PHE A 3 12.69 -3.49 -13.43
C PHE A 3 11.96 -2.16 -13.58
N ARG A 4 10.84 -2.16 -14.28
CA ARG A 4 10.02 -0.96 -14.47
C ARG A 4 8.85 -0.96 -13.51
N VAL A 5 8.66 0.19 -12.87
CA VAL A 5 7.53 0.43 -11.97
C VAL A 5 6.90 1.74 -12.38
N GLU A 6 5.59 1.74 -12.57
CA GLU A 6 4.83 2.92 -12.95
C GLU A 6 3.93 3.33 -11.80
N LEU A 7 4.01 4.61 -11.41
CA LEU A 7 3.10 5.18 -10.43
C LEU A 7 1.76 5.47 -11.13
N VAL A 8 0.69 4.81 -10.71
CA VAL A 8 -0.63 4.97 -11.33
C VAL A 8 -1.60 5.75 -10.45
N TRP A 9 -1.33 5.86 -9.16
CA TRP A 9 -2.15 6.65 -8.25
C TRP A 9 -1.32 7.05 -7.04
N GLN A 10 -1.53 8.28 -6.58
CA GLN A 10 -0.89 8.78 -5.38
C GLN A 10 -1.90 9.58 -4.57
N GLY A 11 -2.01 9.25 -3.29
CA GLY A 11 -2.84 10.01 -2.36
C GLY A 11 -2.17 11.32 -1.98
N ASP A 12 -2.83 12.09 -1.12
CA ASP A 12 -2.23 13.35 -0.64
C ASP A 12 -1.02 13.04 0.24
N GLU A 13 -0.23 14.08 0.54
CA GLU A 13 1.00 13.93 1.31
C GLU A 13 0.77 13.35 2.70
N ARG A 14 -0.41 13.59 3.29
CA ARG A 14 -0.74 13.10 4.63
C ARG A 14 -1.03 11.61 4.63
N ALA A 15 -1.64 11.12 3.57
CA ALA A 15 -2.01 9.71 3.47
C ALA A 15 -0.79 8.83 3.20
N ALA A 16 0.26 9.35 2.57
CA ALA A 16 1.46 8.61 2.20
C ALA A 16 1.14 7.29 1.50
N SER A 17 0.11 7.29 0.66
CA SER A 17 -0.40 6.10 -0.03
C SER A 17 -0.19 6.23 -1.53
N SER A 18 0.24 5.14 -2.14
CA SER A 18 0.48 5.11 -3.59
C SER A 18 0.19 3.73 -4.14
N ILE A 19 -0.13 3.69 -5.42
CA ILE A 19 -0.33 2.44 -6.16
C ILE A 19 0.63 2.44 -7.34
N PHE A 20 1.41 1.39 -7.46
CA PHE A 20 2.36 1.20 -8.55
C PHE A 20 2.02 -0.06 -9.33
N LEU A 21 2.22 -0.02 -10.63
CA LEU A 21 2.18 -1.21 -11.47
C LEU A 21 3.58 -1.60 -11.89
N THR A 22 3.87 -2.87 -11.84
CA THR A 22 5.16 -3.40 -12.28
C THR A 22 5.05 -3.90 -13.72
N ALA A 23 6.18 -3.93 -14.41
CA ALA A 23 6.22 -4.41 -15.80
C ALA A 23 5.84 -5.88 -15.94
N ASP A 24 5.99 -6.67 -14.86
CA ASP A 24 5.66 -8.09 -14.84
C ASP A 24 4.21 -8.38 -14.42
N GLY A 25 3.37 -7.35 -14.33
CA GLY A 25 1.94 -7.51 -14.08
C GLY A 25 1.54 -7.57 -12.62
N ARG A 26 2.40 -7.15 -11.71
CA ARG A 26 2.08 -7.09 -10.29
C ARG A 26 1.68 -5.68 -9.88
N VAL A 27 1.10 -5.57 -8.69
CA VAL A 27 0.71 -4.30 -8.08
C VAL A 27 1.48 -4.14 -6.78
N ILE A 28 2.08 -2.97 -6.59
CA ILE A 28 2.76 -2.63 -5.34
C ILE A 28 2.00 -1.49 -4.69
N LEU A 29 1.66 -1.66 -3.42
CA LEU A 29 0.98 -0.64 -2.64
C LEU A 29 1.95 -0.03 -1.64
N GLN A 30 1.99 1.29 -1.57
CA GLN A 30 2.72 2.01 -0.54
C GLN A 30 1.75 2.48 0.52
N GLY A 31 2.09 2.26 1.78
CA GLY A 31 1.33 2.73 2.93
C GLY A 31 2.26 3.04 4.07
N ARG A 32 1.70 3.37 5.21
CA ARG A 32 2.48 3.61 6.43
C ARG A 32 2.75 2.31 7.16
N ALA A 33 3.87 2.23 7.84
CA ALA A 33 4.15 1.11 8.73
C ALA A 33 3.09 1.07 9.84
N VAL A 34 2.60 -0.13 10.14
CA VAL A 34 1.66 -0.34 11.24
C VAL A 34 2.39 -0.15 12.56
N SER A 35 1.80 0.60 13.49
CA SER A 35 2.41 0.89 14.78
C SER A 35 2.42 -0.35 15.67
N VAL A 36 3.27 -0.29 16.73
CA VAL A 36 3.34 -1.37 17.71
C VAL A 36 1.97 -1.58 18.39
N GLU A 37 1.28 -0.48 18.69
CA GLU A 37 -0.04 -0.55 19.33
C GLU A 37 -1.07 -1.22 18.42
N GLU A 38 -1.06 -0.88 17.15
CA GLU A 38 -1.95 -1.49 16.17
C GLU A 38 -1.67 -2.98 16.01
N ARG A 39 -0.39 -3.37 16.00
CA ARG A 39 -0.01 -4.77 15.92
C ARG A 39 -0.53 -5.57 17.11
N ARG A 40 -0.47 -4.99 18.29
CA ARG A 40 -0.99 -5.63 19.51
C ARG A 40 -2.49 -5.80 19.47
N ALA A 41 -3.20 -4.76 19.00
CA ALA A 41 -4.65 -4.80 18.90
C ALA A 41 -5.14 -5.87 17.92
N LEU A 42 -4.37 -6.11 16.85
CA LEU A 42 -4.70 -7.09 15.84
C LEU A 42 -4.21 -8.51 16.18
N ALA A 43 -3.40 -8.64 17.22
CA ALA A 43 -2.82 -9.92 17.66
C ALA A 43 -2.13 -10.69 16.52
N LEU A 44 -1.44 -9.98 15.65
CA LEU A 44 -0.78 -10.57 14.50
C LEU A 44 0.64 -11.03 14.83
N PRO A 45 1.15 -12.06 14.13
CA PRO A 45 2.53 -12.52 14.37
C PRO A 45 3.54 -11.42 14.11
N PRO A 46 4.62 -11.32 14.91
CA PRO A 46 5.61 -10.25 14.74
C PRO A 46 6.38 -10.32 13.43
N GLU A 47 6.44 -11.48 12.79
CA GLU A 47 7.10 -11.66 11.50
C GLU A 47 6.25 -11.23 10.32
N ALA A 48 4.96 -10.94 10.52
CA ALA A 48 4.09 -10.51 9.44
C ALA A 48 4.36 -9.05 9.07
N ASP A 49 4.53 -8.79 7.78
CA ASP A 49 4.65 -7.43 7.25
C ASP A 49 3.27 -6.87 6.99
N MET A 50 3.05 -5.65 7.46
CA MET A 50 1.76 -4.97 7.30
C MET A 50 1.97 -3.50 6.98
N ILE A 51 1.05 -2.96 6.20
CA ILE A 51 0.99 -1.52 5.95
C ILE A 51 -0.39 -1.01 6.27
N SER A 52 -0.47 0.25 6.67
CA SER A 52 -1.73 0.95 6.86
C SER A 52 -1.97 1.84 5.65
N VAL A 53 -3.13 1.72 5.03
CA VAL A 53 -3.50 2.53 3.88
C VAL A 53 -4.81 3.25 4.14
N ASP A 54 -4.95 4.41 3.50
CA ASP A 54 -6.16 5.20 3.61
C ASP A 54 -7.28 4.59 2.74
N ARG A 55 -8.52 4.86 3.12
CA ARG A 55 -9.70 4.44 2.34
C ARG A 55 -9.70 4.99 0.94
N THR A 56 -9.09 6.15 0.72
CA THR A 56 -8.98 6.75 -0.61
C THR A 56 -8.22 5.85 -1.57
N LEU A 57 -7.21 5.11 -1.08
CA LEU A 57 -6.48 4.14 -1.89
C LEU A 57 -7.40 3.00 -2.33
N ILE A 58 -8.24 2.51 -1.42
CA ILE A 58 -9.19 1.44 -1.72
C ILE A 58 -10.20 1.90 -2.76
N ARG A 59 -10.70 3.14 -2.66
CA ARG A 59 -11.60 3.71 -3.66
C ARG A 59 -10.93 3.82 -5.03
N ALA A 60 -9.65 4.22 -5.05
CA ALA A 60 -8.90 4.31 -6.29
C ALA A 60 -8.79 2.95 -6.98
N ILE A 61 -8.51 1.89 -6.22
CA ILE A 61 -8.48 0.53 -6.76
C ILE A 61 -9.84 0.14 -7.34
N LYS A 62 -10.89 0.42 -6.61
CA LYS A 62 -12.26 0.11 -7.03
C LYS A 62 -12.60 0.81 -8.35
N ASP A 63 -12.20 2.07 -8.50
CA ASP A 63 -12.45 2.86 -9.69
C ASP A 63 -11.64 2.35 -10.90
N MET A 64 -10.51 1.70 -10.67
CA MET A 64 -9.68 1.12 -11.73
C MET A 64 -10.22 -0.23 -12.24
N LEU A 65 -11.03 -0.89 -11.45
CA LEU A 65 -11.64 -2.17 -11.84
C LEU A 65 -12.90 -1.94 -12.67
#